data_55b3f3fae0e3a0bebe0c15039d95348a
#
_entry.id   55b3f3fae0e3a0bebe0c15039d95348a
#
_cell.length_a   1.000
_cell.length_b   1.000
_cell.length_c   1.000
_cell.angle_alpha   90.00
_cell.angle_beta   90.00
_cell.angle_gamma   90.00
#
_symmetry.space_group_name_H-M   'P 1'
#
loop_
_entity.id
_entity.type
_entity.pdbx_description
1 polymer ?
#
loop_
_entity_poly.entity_id
_entity_poly.type
_entity_poly.pdbx_seq_one_letter_code
_entity_poly.pdbx_strand_id
1 'polypeptide(L)'
;MNAVSMHAFRRRALLPFRLAFTAFAFALFGLGGIVFGFFLTPWLKMAGGTPEEKKSLARRVVKRWFGLFVSVVTSLGLVRIEVKNPEVFQKKGAILAANHPSLIDIVCLLSIVPEATTIVKASLLKNWFTRAPILGAGYIPNDAGPEALVLLEAELSRGVSFVIFPEGTRTPIQLSEMPKMHRGTAQLALHANRPITPVRISAHPRWLTKDAVWWRLPQEPMVLTFEALPEIDVQTFQKTYNQSFRRAAVELTNAVGRALFPHL
;
A
#
# COMPACT_ATOMS: atom_id res chain seq x y z
N MET A 1 18.02 3.00 41.53
CA MET A 1 17.21 3.30 40.35
C MET A 1 17.00 1.97 39.64
N ASN A 2 15.75 1.46 39.60
CA ASN A 2 15.47 0.12 39.07
C ASN A 2 15.66 0.10 37.55
N ALA A 3 16.05 -1.05 36.98
CA ALA A 3 16.28 -1.23 35.55
C ALA A 3 15.13 -0.67 34.68
N VAL A 4 13.87 -0.80 35.12
CA VAL A 4 12.67 -0.25 34.49
C VAL A 4 12.69 1.28 34.40
N SER A 5 13.16 1.98 35.46
CA SER A 5 13.25 3.45 35.46
C SER A 5 14.36 3.96 34.54
N MET A 6 15.46 3.22 34.43
CA MET A 6 16.58 3.54 33.55
C MET A 6 16.24 3.35 32.08
N HIS A 7 15.46 2.31 31.74
CA HIS A 7 14.93 2.13 30.38
C HIS A 7 13.94 3.23 30.00
N ALA A 8 13.04 3.63 30.89
CA ALA A 8 12.10 4.71 30.66
C ALA A 8 12.81 6.07 30.48
N PHE A 9 13.85 6.33 31.27
CA PHE A 9 14.68 7.55 31.16
C PHE A 9 15.42 7.61 29.82
N ARG A 10 16.09 6.52 29.40
CA ARG A 10 16.77 6.42 28.09
C ARG A 10 15.80 6.65 26.93
N ARG A 11 14.60 6.06 26.98
CA ARG A 11 13.57 6.22 25.96
C ARG A 11 13.11 7.68 25.82
N ARG A 12 12.91 8.39 26.94
CA ARG A 12 12.55 9.81 26.95
C ARG A 12 13.68 10.70 26.42
N ALA A 13 14.92 10.41 26.75
CA ALA A 13 16.08 11.15 26.28
C ALA A 13 16.27 11.02 24.73
N LEU A 14 15.85 9.90 24.13
CA LEU A 14 15.94 9.68 22.68
C LEU A 14 14.75 10.28 21.89
N LEU A 15 13.69 10.72 22.56
CA LEU A 15 12.49 11.24 21.90
C LEU A 15 12.76 12.44 20.97
N PRO A 16 13.54 13.49 21.34
CA PRO A 16 13.84 14.60 20.46
C PRO A 16 14.61 14.18 19.20
N PHE A 17 15.55 13.24 19.30
CA PHE A 17 16.27 12.70 18.15
C PHE A 17 15.35 11.93 17.23
N ARG A 18 14.47 11.10 17.78
CA ARG A 18 13.48 10.36 16.99
C ARG A 18 12.50 11.30 16.30
N LEU A 19 12.11 12.41 16.93
CA LEU A 19 11.27 13.43 16.32
C LEU A 19 12.01 14.11 15.16
N ALA A 20 13.27 14.50 15.34
CA ALA A 20 14.09 15.08 14.28
C ALA A 20 14.26 14.09 13.10
N PHE A 21 14.52 12.82 13.38
CA PHE A 21 14.61 11.76 12.36
C PHE A 21 13.27 11.56 11.62
N THR A 22 12.15 11.66 12.32
CA THR A 22 10.84 11.58 11.70
C THR A 22 10.59 12.76 10.77
N ALA A 23 10.88 13.99 11.22
CA ALA A 23 10.79 15.18 10.38
C ALA A 23 11.70 15.08 9.14
N PHE A 24 12.94 14.61 9.33
CA PHE A 24 13.86 14.34 8.22
C PHE A 24 13.28 13.30 7.23
N ALA A 25 12.70 12.20 7.74
CA ALA A 25 12.10 11.19 6.89
C ALA A 25 10.94 11.74 6.05
N PHE A 26 10.06 12.57 6.65
CA PHE A 26 8.99 13.22 5.89
C PHE A 26 9.52 14.22 4.84
N ALA A 27 10.57 14.99 5.19
CA ALA A 27 11.22 15.89 4.26
C ALA A 27 11.86 15.11 3.09
N LEU A 28 12.55 14.01 3.37
CA LEU A 28 13.13 13.11 2.37
C LEU A 28 12.05 12.56 1.45
N PHE A 29 10.91 12.10 2.01
CA PHE A 29 9.78 11.61 1.21
C PHE A 29 9.26 12.69 0.26
N GLY A 30 9.05 13.92 0.75
CA GLY A 30 8.63 15.06 -0.05
C GLY A 30 9.65 15.43 -1.15
N LEU A 31 10.96 15.39 -0.81
CA LEU A 31 12.03 15.63 -1.77
C LEU A 31 11.97 14.66 -2.96
N GLY A 32 11.64 13.38 -2.72
CA GLY A 32 11.44 12.40 -3.78
C GLY A 32 10.36 12.81 -4.77
N GLY A 33 9.24 13.33 -4.28
CA GLY A 33 8.18 13.86 -5.14
C GLY A 33 8.62 15.04 -6.00
N ILE A 34 9.43 15.94 -5.42
CA ILE A 34 10.04 17.07 -6.14
C ILE A 34 10.97 16.58 -7.24
N VAL A 35 11.92 15.71 -6.90
CA VAL A 35 12.89 15.14 -7.86
C VAL A 35 12.16 14.42 -8.98
N PHE A 36 11.14 13.64 -8.67
CA PHE A 36 10.31 12.98 -9.67
C PHE A 36 9.63 14.00 -10.61
N GLY A 37 9.01 15.02 -10.02
CA GLY A 37 8.29 16.04 -10.79
C GLY A 37 9.17 16.87 -11.71
N PHE A 38 10.28 17.38 -11.19
CA PHE A 38 11.17 18.31 -11.92
C PHE A 38 12.14 17.64 -12.87
N PHE A 39 12.59 16.42 -12.57
CA PHE A 39 13.62 15.75 -13.38
C PHE A 39 13.05 14.56 -14.15
N LEU A 40 12.40 13.61 -13.47
CA LEU A 40 11.97 12.39 -14.15
C LEU A 40 10.79 12.63 -15.09
N THR A 41 9.81 13.45 -14.71
CA THR A 41 8.64 13.70 -15.56
C THR A 41 8.99 14.38 -16.88
N PRO A 42 9.78 15.46 -16.93
CA PRO A 42 10.24 16.05 -18.18
C PRO A 42 11.07 15.07 -19.01
N TRP A 43 11.98 14.34 -18.36
CA TRP A 43 12.81 13.34 -19.05
C TRP A 43 11.96 12.23 -19.68
N LEU A 44 10.94 11.70 -18.97
CA LEU A 44 10.01 10.72 -19.51
C LEU A 44 9.20 11.22 -20.72
N LYS A 45 8.89 12.53 -20.76
CA LYS A 45 8.21 13.13 -21.91
C LYS A 45 9.11 13.20 -23.13
N MET A 46 10.40 13.48 -22.94
CA MET A 46 11.40 13.59 -24.00
C MET A 46 11.95 12.25 -24.46
N ALA A 47 12.00 11.26 -23.55
CA ALA A 47 12.48 9.93 -23.84
C ALA A 47 11.57 9.24 -24.89
N GLY A 48 12.18 8.48 -25.79
CA GLY A 48 11.47 7.57 -26.69
C GLY A 48 10.74 6.47 -25.94
N GLY A 49 10.05 5.60 -26.67
CA GLY A 49 9.33 4.47 -26.14
C GLY A 49 7.83 4.68 -25.99
N THR A 50 7.12 3.59 -25.74
CA THR A 50 5.67 3.56 -25.60
C THR A 50 5.21 4.17 -24.26
N PRO A 51 3.96 4.60 -24.13
CA PRO A 51 3.40 5.05 -22.85
C PRO A 51 3.54 4.01 -21.73
N GLU A 52 3.41 2.73 -22.07
CA GLU A 52 3.53 1.60 -21.14
C GLU A 52 4.95 1.42 -20.61
N GLU A 53 5.95 1.53 -21.49
CA GLU A 53 7.37 1.49 -21.09
C GLU A 53 7.73 2.66 -20.15
N LYS A 54 7.19 3.84 -20.43
CA LYS A 54 7.37 5.01 -19.56
C LYS A 54 6.75 4.84 -18.19
N LYS A 55 5.53 4.29 -18.11
CA LYS A 55 4.88 3.94 -16.83
C LYS A 55 5.69 2.88 -16.07
N SER A 56 6.13 1.82 -16.74
CA SER A 56 6.96 0.77 -16.15
C SER A 56 8.26 1.35 -15.58
N LEU A 57 8.94 2.22 -16.31
CA LEU A 57 10.14 2.90 -15.82
C LEU A 57 9.84 3.78 -14.60
N ALA A 58 8.75 4.55 -14.64
CA ALA A 58 8.33 5.37 -13.52
C ALA A 58 8.04 4.53 -12.27
N ARG A 59 7.35 3.39 -12.41
CA ARG A 59 7.10 2.44 -11.31
C ARG A 59 8.40 1.89 -10.71
N ARG A 60 9.38 1.53 -11.55
CA ARG A 60 10.71 1.09 -11.07
C ARG A 60 11.43 2.18 -10.28
N VAL A 61 11.34 3.44 -10.73
CA VAL A 61 11.93 4.57 -9.99
C VAL A 61 11.20 4.79 -8.66
N VAL A 62 9.87 4.79 -8.65
CA VAL A 62 9.06 4.88 -7.41
C VAL A 62 9.41 3.74 -6.46
N LYS A 63 9.49 2.50 -6.94
CA LYS A 63 9.87 1.33 -6.13
C LYS A 63 11.24 1.54 -5.48
N ARG A 64 12.25 1.96 -6.24
CA ARG A 64 13.60 2.19 -5.72
C ARG A 64 13.63 3.31 -4.68
N TRP A 65 12.92 4.40 -4.96
CA TRP A 65 12.81 5.51 -4.03
C TRP A 65 12.12 5.11 -2.72
N PHE A 66 11.02 4.36 -2.82
CA PHE A 66 10.33 3.85 -1.65
C PHE A 66 11.19 2.84 -0.87
N GLY A 67 11.95 1.99 -1.57
CA GLY A 67 12.93 1.09 -0.95
C GLY A 67 14.01 1.86 -0.18
N LEU A 68 14.56 2.92 -0.76
CA LEU A 68 15.51 3.80 -0.08
C LEU A 68 14.87 4.45 1.15
N PHE A 69 13.68 5.01 1.01
CA PHE A 69 12.94 5.61 2.12
C PHE A 69 12.71 4.60 3.26
N VAL A 70 12.24 3.39 2.93
CA VAL A 70 12.03 2.30 3.91
C VAL A 70 13.35 1.94 4.60
N SER A 71 14.44 1.82 3.86
CA SER A 71 15.78 1.57 4.42
C SER A 71 16.21 2.67 5.38
N VAL A 72 15.98 3.93 5.05
CA VAL A 72 16.32 5.07 5.91
C VAL A 72 15.50 5.04 7.19
N VAL A 73 14.17 4.93 7.13
CA VAL A 73 13.33 4.92 8.35
C VAL A 73 13.61 3.72 9.25
N THR A 74 14.02 2.59 8.66
CA THR A 74 14.43 1.39 9.40
C THR A 74 15.78 1.59 10.08
N SER A 75 16.77 2.12 9.35
CA SER A 75 18.12 2.42 9.89
C SER A 75 18.09 3.47 10.99
N LEU A 76 17.16 4.44 10.91
CA LEU A 76 16.94 5.43 11.96
C LEU A 76 16.16 4.87 13.17
N GLY A 77 15.79 3.59 13.17
CA GLY A 77 15.06 2.95 14.26
C GLY A 77 13.65 3.49 14.49
N LEU A 78 13.01 4.06 13.46
CA LEU A 78 11.64 4.55 13.53
C LEU A 78 10.62 3.43 13.30
N VAL A 79 10.95 2.53 12.36
CA VAL A 79 10.10 1.41 11.95
C VAL A 79 10.96 0.15 11.78
N ARG A 80 10.40 -1.00 12.07
CA ARG A 80 10.93 -2.32 11.72
C ARG A 80 9.96 -3.00 10.76
N ILE A 81 10.47 -3.54 9.66
CA ILE A 81 9.65 -4.21 8.64
C ILE A 81 9.90 -5.71 8.72
N GLU A 82 8.82 -6.48 8.76
CA GLU A 82 8.81 -7.93 8.70
C GLU A 82 7.93 -8.39 7.55
N VAL A 83 8.43 -9.27 6.70
CA VAL A 83 7.68 -9.80 5.54
C VAL A 83 7.63 -11.31 5.68
N LYS A 84 6.41 -11.85 5.77
CA LYS A 84 6.14 -13.28 5.77
C LYS A 84 5.70 -13.72 4.38
N ASN A 85 6.20 -14.87 3.93
CA ASN A 85 5.96 -15.42 2.59
C ASN A 85 6.40 -14.45 1.48
N PRO A 86 7.66 -13.95 1.51
CA PRO A 86 8.14 -12.88 0.64
C PRO A 86 8.07 -13.24 -0.86
N GLU A 87 8.12 -14.52 -1.21
CA GLU A 87 8.02 -15.04 -2.58
C GLU A 87 6.67 -14.73 -3.22
N VAL A 88 5.60 -14.63 -2.43
CA VAL A 88 4.25 -14.32 -2.93
C VAL A 88 4.19 -12.90 -3.49
N PHE A 89 4.92 -11.96 -2.87
CA PHE A 89 4.98 -10.57 -3.33
C PHE A 89 5.74 -10.40 -4.64
N GLN A 90 6.50 -11.43 -5.08
CA GLN A 90 7.25 -11.41 -6.33
C GLN A 90 6.45 -11.92 -7.54
N LYS A 91 5.24 -12.44 -7.32
CA LYS A 91 4.34 -12.88 -8.42
C LYS A 91 3.96 -11.70 -9.30
N LYS A 92 4.05 -11.90 -10.62
CA LYS A 92 3.62 -10.90 -11.61
C LYS A 92 2.11 -10.95 -11.83
N GLY A 93 1.49 -9.79 -12.00
CA GLY A 93 0.06 -9.70 -12.27
C GLY A 93 -0.81 -10.20 -11.12
N ALA A 94 -0.33 -10.12 -9.88
CA ALA A 94 -1.08 -10.49 -8.69
C ALA A 94 -2.04 -9.39 -8.26
N ILE A 95 -3.19 -9.78 -7.70
CA ILE A 95 -4.11 -8.86 -7.00
C ILE A 95 -3.87 -9.01 -5.51
N LEU A 96 -3.22 -8.01 -4.92
CA LEU A 96 -2.86 -7.97 -3.50
C LEU A 96 -3.85 -7.07 -2.75
N ALA A 97 -4.75 -7.67 -2.00
CA ALA A 97 -5.75 -6.96 -1.20
C ALA A 97 -5.30 -6.88 0.27
N ALA A 98 -5.00 -5.69 0.77
CA ALA A 98 -4.45 -5.49 2.11
C ALA A 98 -5.36 -4.66 3.00
N ASN A 99 -5.31 -4.86 4.33
CA ASN A 99 -5.79 -3.88 5.29
C ASN A 99 -4.77 -2.74 5.45
N HIS A 100 -5.18 -1.58 6.02
CA HIS A 100 -4.38 -0.35 5.95
C HIS A 100 -4.17 0.29 7.34
N PRO A 101 -3.40 -0.34 8.25
CA PRO A 101 -3.22 0.16 9.62
C PRO A 101 -2.40 1.46 9.74
N SER A 102 -1.53 1.80 8.77
CA SER A 102 -0.60 2.92 8.85
C SER A 102 -0.46 3.68 7.52
N LEU A 103 -0.03 4.94 7.58
CA LEU A 103 0.19 5.77 6.39
C LEU A 103 1.26 5.20 5.44
N ILE A 104 2.27 4.50 5.98
CA ILE A 104 3.42 4.02 5.20
C ILE A 104 3.23 2.63 4.61
N ASP A 105 2.09 1.97 4.83
CA ASP A 105 1.86 0.61 4.34
C ASP A 105 1.98 0.51 2.83
N ILE A 106 1.38 1.45 2.09
CA ILE A 106 1.47 1.50 0.63
C ILE A 106 2.91 1.71 0.16
N VAL A 107 3.68 2.55 0.85
CA VAL A 107 5.08 2.81 0.52
C VAL A 107 5.90 1.54 0.67
N CYS A 108 5.68 0.81 1.78
CA CYS A 108 6.34 -0.48 2.02
C CYS A 108 5.94 -1.52 0.97
N LEU A 109 4.65 -1.70 0.68
CA LEU A 109 4.19 -2.65 -0.33
C LEU A 109 4.75 -2.34 -1.71
N LEU A 110 4.69 -1.08 -2.17
CA LEU A 110 5.26 -0.68 -3.46
C LEU A 110 6.79 -0.76 -3.51
N SER A 111 7.48 -0.81 -2.37
CA SER A 111 8.92 -1.08 -2.32
C SER A 111 9.25 -2.57 -2.46
N ILE A 112 8.34 -3.47 -2.06
CA ILE A 112 8.52 -4.93 -2.08
C ILE A 112 8.09 -5.50 -3.44
N VAL A 113 6.89 -5.14 -3.93
CA VAL A 113 6.32 -5.67 -5.17
C VAL A 113 7.13 -5.19 -6.38
N PRO A 114 7.54 -6.06 -7.33
CA PRO A 114 8.43 -5.70 -8.43
C PRO A 114 7.89 -4.60 -9.34
N GLU A 115 6.68 -4.74 -9.80
CA GLU A 115 5.98 -3.76 -10.63
C GLU A 115 4.51 -3.75 -10.22
N ALA A 116 4.05 -2.62 -9.66
CA ALA A 116 2.70 -2.52 -9.12
C ALA A 116 2.01 -1.23 -9.54
N THR A 117 0.70 -1.33 -9.72
CA THR A 117 -0.24 -0.20 -9.78
C THR A 117 -1.15 -0.22 -8.55
N THR A 118 -1.79 0.89 -8.25
CA THR A 118 -2.69 1.05 -7.10
C THR A 118 -3.77 2.08 -7.38
N ILE A 119 -4.85 2.02 -6.60
CA ILE A 119 -5.84 3.11 -6.55
C ILE A 119 -5.40 4.12 -5.48
N VAL A 120 -5.42 5.39 -5.83
CA VAL A 120 -5.05 6.50 -4.96
C VAL A 120 -6.23 7.45 -4.78
N LYS A 121 -6.27 8.17 -3.63
CA LYS A 121 -7.24 9.27 -3.48
C LYS A 121 -7.01 10.34 -4.52
N ALA A 122 -8.06 10.78 -5.23
CA ALA A 122 -8.00 11.86 -6.21
C ALA A 122 -7.44 13.17 -5.63
N SER A 123 -7.65 13.43 -4.32
CA SER A 123 -7.07 14.59 -3.64
C SER A 123 -5.54 14.61 -3.64
N LEU A 124 -4.86 13.47 -3.77
CA LEU A 124 -3.40 13.41 -3.88
C LEU A 124 -2.88 13.97 -5.21
N LEU A 125 -3.72 14.05 -6.23
CA LEU A 125 -3.39 14.72 -7.50
C LEU A 125 -3.38 16.25 -7.37
N LYS A 126 -4.00 16.81 -6.34
CA LYS A 126 -3.94 18.25 -6.03
C LYS A 126 -2.65 18.63 -5.30
N ASN A 127 -1.98 17.66 -4.68
CA ASN A 127 -0.72 17.88 -3.99
C ASN A 127 0.44 17.73 -5.00
N TRP A 128 1.19 18.79 -5.21
CA TRP A 128 2.25 18.80 -6.20
C TRP A 128 3.42 17.84 -5.91
N PHE A 129 3.66 17.48 -4.64
CA PHE A 129 4.67 16.48 -4.26
C PHE A 129 4.30 15.06 -4.70
N THR A 130 3.01 14.72 -4.72
CA THR A 130 2.53 13.37 -5.05
C THR A 130 1.98 13.24 -6.47
N ARG A 131 1.56 14.36 -7.08
CA ARG A 131 0.95 14.37 -8.41
C ARG A 131 1.84 13.74 -9.48
N ALA A 132 3.10 14.17 -9.54
CA ALA A 132 4.01 13.73 -10.60
C ALA A 132 4.31 12.21 -10.54
N PRO A 133 4.68 11.61 -9.38
CA PRO A 133 4.85 10.17 -9.29
C PRO A 133 3.55 9.39 -9.54
N ILE A 134 2.38 9.89 -9.12
CA ILE A 134 1.09 9.23 -9.36
C ILE A 134 0.80 9.15 -10.86
N LEU A 135 0.89 10.27 -11.56
CA LEU A 135 0.63 10.33 -13.01
C LEU A 135 1.68 9.55 -13.81
N GLY A 136 2.96 9.71 -13.46
CA GLY A 136 4.05 9.03 -14.13
C GLY A 136 3.98 7.52 -14.02
N ALA A 137 3.67 6.99 -12.84
CA ALA A 137 3.52 5.56 -12.60
C ALA A 137 2.18 4.99 -13.12
N GLY A 138 1.24 5.84 -13.56
CA GLY A 138 -0.08 5.43 -14.01
C GLY A 138 -0.93 4.85 -12.88
N TYR A 139 -0.83 5.41 -11.67
CA TYR A 139 -1.73 5.07 -10.57
C TYR A 139 -3.11 5.66 -10.82
N ILE A 140 -4.15 4.94 -10.44
CA ILE A 140 -5.53 5.23 -10.82
C ILE A 140 -6.23 6.00 -9.70
N PRO A 141 -6.80 7.18 -9.97
CA PRO A 141 -7.61 7.90 -8.99
C PRO A 141 -8.87 7.12 -8.63
N ASN A 142 -9.30 7.23 -7.37
CA ASN A 142 -10.48 6.51 -6.89
C ASN A 142 -11.83 7.04 -7.44
N ASP A 143 -11.81 8.14 -8.15
CA ASP A 143 -12.95 8.76 -8.86
C ASP A 143 -12.91 8.51 -10.39
N ALA A 144 -12.02 7.66 -10.87
CA ALA A 144 -11.90 7.34 -12.31
C ALA A 144 -13.09 6.56 -12.90
N GLY A 145 -14.10 6.21 -12.09
CA GLY A 145 -15.31 5.55 -12.56
C GLY A 145 -15.11 4.13 -13.10
N PRO A 146 -16.03 3.63 -13.93
CA PRO A 146 -15.96 2.26 -14.46
C PRO A 146 -14.74 1.98 -15.33
N GLU A 147 -14.16 2.99 -15.95
CA GLU A 147 -12.97 2.88 -16.81
C GLU A 147 -11.74 2.39 -16.03
N ALA A 148 -11.73 2.61 -14.70
CA ALA A 148 -10.67 2.11 -13.83
C ALA A 148 -10.50 0.59 -13.90
N LEU A 149 -11.61 -0.17 -14.03
CA LEU A 149 -11.56 -1.64 -14.13
C LEU A 149 -10.87 -2.07 -15.42
N VAL A 150 -11.21 -1.45 -16.55
CA VAL A 150 -10.61 -1.75 -17.86
C VAL A 150 -9.10 -1.46 -17.85
N LEU A 151 -8.72 -0.32 -17.29
CA LEU A 151 -7.30 0.04 -17.14
C LEU A 151 -6.54 -0.95 -16.26
N LEU A 152 -7.12 -1.35 -15.13
CA LEU A 152 -6.50 -2.30 -14.21
C LEU A 152 -6.36 -3.69 -14.83
N GLU A 153 -7.38 -4.16 -15.56
CA GLU A 153 -7.33 -5.44 -16.28
C GLU A 153 -6.22 -5.45 -17.33
N ALA A 154 -6.10 -4.36 -18.10
CA ALA A 154 -5.02 -4.21 -19.08
C ALA A 154 -3.63 -4.22 -18.40
N GLU A 155 -3.46 -3.58 -17.26
CA GLU A 155 -2.21 -3.60 -16.51
C GLU A 155 -1.89 -5.00 -15.95
N LEU A 156 -2.89 -5.70 -15.38
CA LEU A 156 -2.75 -7.08 -14.89
C LEU A 156 -2.33 -8.04 -16.03
N SER A 157 -2.89 -7.87 -17.22
CA SER A 157 -2.55 -8.69 -18.40
C SER A 157 -1.12 -8.49 -18.88
N ARG A 158 -0.52 -7.33 -18.60
CA ARG A 158 0.90 -7.03 -18.82
C ARG A 158 1.82 -7.54 -17.72
N GLY A 159 1.28 -8.18 -16.67
CA GLY A 159 2.03 -8.68 -15.53
C GLY A 159 2.29 -7.65 -14.44
N VAL A 160 1.65 -6.48 -14.51
CA VAL A 160 1.67 -5.48 -13.44
C VAL A 160 0.77 -5.93 -12.31
N SER A 161 1.27 -5.99 -11.08
CA SER A 161 0.48 -6.36 -9.92
C SER A 161 -0.38 -5.19 -9.43
N PHE A 162 -1.53 -5.50 -8.85
CA PHE A 162 -2.44 -4.52 -8.29
C PHE A 162 -2.44 -4.59 -6.77
N VAL A 163 -1.99 -3.52 -6.12
CA VAL A 163 -2.02 -3.37 -4.66
C VAL A 163 -3.19 -2.48 -4.28
N ILE A 164 -4.08 -2.97 -3.43
CA ILE A 164 -5.28 -2.24 -3.03
C ILE A 164 -5.61 -2.41 -1.56
N PHE A 165 -6.20 -1.37 -0.98
CA PHE A 165 -6.83 -1.38 0.33
C PHE A 165 -8.35 -1.33 0.17
N PRO A 166 -9.06 -2.47 0.26
CA PRO A 166 -10.50 -2.51 -0.01
C PRO A 166 -11.33 -1.67 0.97
N GLU A 167 -10.78 -1.30 2.11
CA GLU A 167 -11.39 -0.38 3.07
C GLU A 167 -11.55 1.05 2.51
N GLY A 168 -10.74 1.45 1.50
CA GLY A 168 -10.71 2.80 0.95
C GLY A 168 -10.25 3.88 1.93
N THR A 169 -9.88 3.49 3.14
CA THR A 169 -9.36 4.35 4.21
C THR A 169 -8.41 3.56 5.10
N ARG A 170 -7.69 4.22 6.02
CA ARG A 170 -6.86 3.52 7.00
C ARG A 170 -7.72 2.78 8.00
N THR A 171 -7.32 1.53 8.34
CA THR A 171 -7.98 0.68 9.32
C THR A 171 -8.10 1.38 10.67
N PRO A 172 -9.29 1.51 11.27
CA PRO A 172 -9.48 2.10 12.60
C PRO A 172 -8.63 1.39 13.67
N ILE A 173 -8.31 2.10 14.74
CA ILE A 173 -7.54 1.53 15.86
C ILE A 173 -8.37 0.51 16.61
N GLN A 174 -9.64 0.82 16.83
CA GLN A 174 -10.62 -0.06 17.48
C GLN A 174 -11.63 -0.52 16.43
N LEU A 175 -11.81 -1.81 16.34
CA LEU A 175 -12.78 -2.47 15.46
C LEU A 175 -13.67 -3.36 16.34
N SER A 176 -14.97 -3.07 16.34
CA SER A 176 -16.01 -3.90 16.94
C SER A 176 -16.72 -4.77 15.89
N GLU A 177 -16.63 -4.39 14.64
CA GLU A 177 -17.21 -5.06 13.49
C GLU A 177 -16.31 -4.94 12.27
N MET A 178 -16.55 -5.76 11.25
CA MET A 178 -15.79 -5.73 10.01
C MET A 178 -15.92 -4.36 9.32
N PRO A 179 -14.80 -3.71 8.97
CA PRO A 179 -14.86 -2.43 8.28
C PRO A 179 -15.56 -2.57 6.93
N LYS A 180 -16.20 -1.49 6.47
CA LYS A 180 -16.83 -1.46 5.15
C LYS A 180 -15.78 -1.74 4.07
N MET A 181 -16.05 -2.76 3.25
CA MET A 181 -15.18 -3.16 2.15
C MET A 181 -15.79 -2.75 0.81
N HIS A 182 -14.99 -2.13 -0.06
CA HIS A 182 -15.39 -1.79 -1.43
C HIS A 182 -15.26 -2.99 -2.35
N ARG A 183 -16.27 -3.24 -3.18
CA ARG A 183 -16.37 -4.39 -4.08
C ARG A 183 -15.47 -4.31 -5.33
N GLY A 184 -14.83 -3.17 -5.60
CA GLY A 184 -14.03 -2.98 -6.80
C GLY A 184 -12.92 -4.01 -6.99
N THR A 185 -12.27 -4.44 -5.89
CA THR A 185 -11.24 -5.49 -5.93
C THR A 185 -11.82 -6.84 -6.38
N ALA A 186 -12.96 -7.24 -5.82
CA ALA A 186 -13.63 -8.49 -6.17
C ALA A 186 -14.17 -8.44 -7.60
N GLN A 187 -14.71 -7.31 -8.04
CA GLN A 187 -15.16 -7.12 -9.42
C GLN A 187 -14.01 -7.27 -10.42
N LEU A 188 -12.87 -6.61 -10.15
CA LEU A 188 -11.66 -6.75 -10.97
C LEU A 188 -11.20 -8.21 -11.05
N ALA A 189 -11.11 -8.89 -9.92
CA ALA A 189 -10.64 -10.26 -9.85
C ALA A 189 -11.55 -11.23 -10.63
N LEU A 190 -12.87 -11.05 -10.51
CA LEU A 190 -13.86 -11.83 -11.24
C LEU A 190 -13.80 -11.56 -12.75
N HIS A 191 -13.66 -10.29 -13.19
CA HIS A 191 -13.52 -9.94 -14.59
C HIS A 191 -12.23 -10.48 -15.20
N ALA A 192 -11.12 -10.26 -14.51
CA ALA A 192 -9.80 -10.72 -14.95
C ALA A 192 -9.58 -12.23 -14.77
N ASN A 193 -10.52 -12.95 -14.16
CA ASN A 193 -10.41 -14.37 -13.78
C ASN A 193 -9.08 -14.67 -13.07
N ARG A 194 -8.74 -13.85 -12.07
CA ARG A 194 -7.48 -13.96 -11.30
C ARG A 194 -7.75 -14.06 -9.81
N PRO A 195 -6.99 -14.91 -9.08
CA PRO A 195 -7.12 -15.03 -7.63
C PRO A 195 -6.76 -13.71 -6.93
N ILE A 196 -7.32 -13.54 -5.73
CA ILE A 196 -6.93 -12.46 -4.82
C ILE A 196 -6.00 -13.03 -3.76
N THR A 197 -4.85 -12.41 -3.55
CA THR A 197 -3.98 -12.69 -2.41
C THR A 197 -4.27 -11.67 -1.30
N PRO A 198 -4.92 -12.06 -0.20
CA PRO A 198 -5.05 -11.18 0.95
C PRO A 198 -3.69 -10.96 1.61
N VAL A 199 -3.42 -9.72 2.00
CA VAL A 199 -2.20 -9.35 2.71
C VAL A 199 -2.58 -8.74 4.05
N ARG A 200 -2.34 -9.48 5.13
CA ARG A 200 -2.59 -8.97 6.47
C ARG A 200 -1.42 -8.11 6.92
N ILE A 201 -1.72 -6.85 7.23
CA ILE A 201 -0.73 -5.92 7.77
C ILE A 201 -1.03 -5.69 9.24
N SER A 202 -0.07 -5.97 10.09
CA SER A 202 -0.12 -5.61 11.50
C SER A 202 0.89 -4.50 11.81
N ALA A 203 0.49 -3.56 12.67
CA ALA A 203 1.31 -2.44 13.09
C ALA A 203 1.29 -2.35 14.62
N HIS A 204 2.43 -2.53 15.27
CA HIS A 204 2.53 -2.43 16.72
C HIS A 204 3.85 -1.76 17.15
N PRO A 205 3.80 -0.76 18.02
CA PRO A 205 2.61 0.01 18.42
C PRO A 205 1.98 0.76 17.23
N ARG A 206 0.68 1.03 17.27
CA ARG A 206 -0.03 1.75 16.20
C ARG A 206 0.49 3.18 16.09
N TRP A 207 0.94 3.57 14.89
CA TRP A 207 1.42 4.90 14.57
C TRP A 207 1.06 5.29 13.14
N LEU A 208 1.01 6.58 12.87
CA LEU A 208 0.60 7.14 11.57
C LEU A 208 -0.80 6.68 11.15
N THR A 209 -1.69 6.48 12.12
CA THR A 209 -3.09 6.14 11.90
C THR A 209 -3.87 7.35 11.34
N LYS A 210 -5.14 7.13 10.95
CA LYS A 210 -5.93 8.12 10.20
C LYS A 210 -5.97 9.51 10.87
N ASP A 211 -6.19 9.55 12.18
CA ASP A 211 -6.40 10.79 12.93
C ASP A 211 -5.22 11.15 13.84
N ALA A 212 -4.11 10.41 13.70
CA ALA A 212 -2.90 10.66 14.47
C ALA A 212 -2.01 11.70 13.79
N VAL A 213 -1.43 12.56 14.61
CA VAL A 213 -0.41 13.50 14.17
C VAL A 213 0.96 12.83 14.13
N TRP A 214 1.76 13.08 13.11
CA TRP A 214 3.02 12.37 12.85
C TRP A 214 4.07 12.59 13.95
N TRP A 215 4.01 13.68 14.70
CA TRP A 215 4.97 13.99 15.80
C TRP A 215 4.61 13.32 17.13
N ARG A 216 3.46 12.66 17.26
CA ARG A 216 3.15 11.80 18.40
C ARG A 216 3.76 10.43 18.18
N LEU A 217 5.07 10.33 18.47
CA LEU A 217 5.82 9.10 18.31
C LEU A 217 5.45 8.08 19.40
N PRO A 218 5.32 6.81 19.06
CA PRO A 218 5.25 5.76 20.07
C PRO A 218 6.58 5.63 20.81
N GLN A 219 6.55 5.07 22.00
CA GLN A 219 7.76 4.88 22.81
C GLN A 219 8.77 3.93 22.18
N GLU A 220 8.28 2.96 21.41
CA GLU A 220 9.08 1.95 20.70
C GLU A 220 8.96 2.13 19.20
N PRO A 221 9.93 1.65 18.41
CA PRO A 221 9.79 1.56 16.96
C PRO A 221 8.53 0.78 16.58
N MET A 222 7.80 1.28 15.59
CA MET A 222 6.65 0.55 15.07
C MET A 222 7.14 -0.68 14.29
N VAL A 223 6.68 -1.87 14.67
CA VAL A 223 6.88 -3.09 13.88
C VAL A 223 5.71 -3.21 12.90
N LEU A 224 6.02 -3.23 11.61
CA LEU A 224 5.09 -3.49 10.52
C LEU A 224 5.35 -4.88 9.97
N THR A 225 4.39 -5.78 10.12
CA THR A 225 4.46 -7.13 9.56
C THR A 225 3.50 -7.24 8.38
N PHE A 226 4.03 -7.64 7.24
CA PHE A 226 3.29 -7.93 6.01
C PHE A 226 3.21 -9.44 5.82
N GLU A 227 2.02 -10.00 5.94
CA GLU A 227 1.78 -11.44 5.82
C GLU A 227 0.90 -11.73 4.61
N ALA A 228 1.48 -12.33 3.56
CA ALA A 228 0.70 -12.84 2.45
C ALA A 228 -0.02 -14.12 2.88
N LEU A 229 -1.34 -14.14 2.71
CA LEU A 229 -2.21 -15.25 3.05
C LEU A 229 -2.48 -16.12 1.81
N PRO A 230 -3.05 -17.33 1.98
CA PRO A 230 -3.45 -18.17 0.85
C PRO A 230 -4.35 -17.42 -0.13
N GLU A 231 -4.13 -17.67 -1.41
CA GLU A 231 -4.93 -17.07 -2.49
C GLU A 231 -6.39 -17.51 -2.41
N ILE A 232 -7.30 -16.57 -2.64
CA ILE A 232 -8.73 -16.84 -2.75
C ILE A 232 -9.04 -17.01 -4.23
N ASP A 233 -9.41 -18.24 -4.61
CA ASP A 233 -9.76 -18.58 -5.99
C ASP A 233 -11.12 -17.97 -6.37
N VAL A 234 -11.16 -17.21 -7.45
CA VAL A 234 -12.38 -16.57 -7.96
C VAL A 234 -13.30 -17.54 -8.67
N GLN A 235 -12.77 -18.63 -9.23
CA GLN A 235 -13.57 -19.60 -10.00
C GLN A 235 -14.61 -20.29 -9.12
N THR A 236 -14.29 -20.53 -7.86
CA THR A 236 -15.23 -21.06 -6.89
C THR A 236 -16.45 -20.14 -6.74
N PHE A 237 -16.24 -18.83 -6.67
CA PHE A 237 -17.33 -17.85 -6.55
C PHE A 237 -18.11 -17.70 -7.85
N GLN A 238 -17.46 -17.74 -9.01
CA GLN A 238 -18.11 -17.71 -10.32
C GLN A 238 -19.03 -18.93 -10.51
N LYS A 239 -18.58 -20.13 -10.14
CA LYS A 239 -19.37 -21.36 -10.25
C LYS A 239 -20.54 -21.36 -9.26
N THR A 240 -20.32 -20.98 -7.99
CA THR A 240 -21.34 -20.98 -6.94
C THR A 240 -22.43 -19.93 -7.21
N TYR A 241 -22.06 -18.77 -7.73
CA TYR A 241 -22.97 -17.66 -7.96
C TYR A 241 -23.12 -17.33 -9.46
N ASN A 242 -23.14 -18.36 -10.31
CA ASN A 242 -23.17 -18.24 -11.77
C ASN A 242 -24.33 -17.40 -12.33
N GLN A 243 -25.44 -17.31 -11.58
CA GLN A 243 -26.62 -16.52 -11.97
C GLN A 243 -26.52 -15.03 -11.57
N SER A 244 -25.50 -14.62 -10.79
CA SER A 244 -25.38 -13.26 -10.30
C SER A 244 -23.95 -12.83 -10.04
N PHE A 245 -23.34 -12.18 -11.01
CA PHE A 245 -22.02 -11.52 -10.86
C PHE A 245 -21.96 -10.60 -9.63
N ARG A 246 -23.05 -9.85 -9.38
CA ARG A 246 -23.12 -8.97 -8.19
C ARG A 246 -23.00 -9.75 -6.90
N ARG A 247 -23.66 -10.92 -6.79
CA ARG A 247 -23.61 -11.78 -5.60
C ARG A 247 -22.22 -12.41 -5.44
N ALA A 248 -21.62 -12.89 -6.53
CA ALA A 248 -20.25 -13.39 -6.53
C ALA A 248 -19.27 -12.33 -6.01
N ALA A 249 -19.39 -11.07 -6.47
CA ALA A 249 -18.54 -9.97 -6.02
C ALA A 249 -18.75 -9.62 -4.53
N VAL A 250 -19.98 -9.70 -4.03
CA VAL A 250 -20.26 -9.48 -2.59
C VAL A 250 -19.60 -10.57 -1.74
N GLU A 251 -19.83 -11.83 -2.08
CA GLU A 251 -19.30 -12.96 -1.29
C GLU A 251 -17.78 -13.06 -1.38
N LEU A 252 -17.19 -12.77 -2.53
CA LEU A 252 -15.74 -12.67 -2.66
C LEU A 252 -15.17 -11.52 -1.82
N THR A 253 -15.85 -10.37 -1.76
CA THR A 253 -15.48 -9.24 -0.89
C THR A 253 -15.53 -9.65 0.58
N ASN A 254 -16.58 -10.36 1.00
CA ASN A 254 -16.74 -10.87 2.36
C ASN A 254 -15.63 -11.89 2.70
N ALA A 255 -15.25 -12.75 1.74
CA ALA A 255 -14.16 -13.71 1.93
C ALA A 255 -12.81 -13.00 2.14
N VAL A 256 -12.53 -11.96 1.36
CA VAL A 256 -11.33 -11.10 1.56
C VAL A 256 -11.38 -10.44 2.95
N GLY A 257 -12.53 -9.89 3.34
CA GLY A 257 -12.71 -9.28 4.66
C GLY A 257 -12.40 -10.26 5.80
N ARG A 258 -12.97 -11.46 5.77
CA ARG A 258 -12.70 -12.52 6.77
C ARG A 258 -11.23 -12.94 6.82
N ALA A 259 -10.55 -12.97 5.67
CA ALA A 259 -9.11 -13.28 5.63
C ALA A 259 -8.27 -12.18 6.29
N LEU A 260 -8.62 -10.91 6.06
CA LEU A 260 -7.90 -9.77 6.62
C LEU A 260 -8.19 -9.56 8.12
N PHE A 261 -9.41 -9.85 8.57
CA PHE A 261 -9.91 -9.62 9.93
C PHE A 261 -10.51 -10.91 10.54
N PRO A 262 -9.69 -11.92 10.84
CA PRO A 262 -10.19 -13.26 11.26
C PRO A 262 -10.84 -13.28 12.64
N HIS A 263 -10.73 -12.19 13.40
CA HIS A 263 -11.29 -12.09 14.76
C HIS A 263 -12.58 -11.26 14.83
N LEU A 264 -13.16 -10.88 13.67
CA LEU A 264 -14.38 -10.09 13.57
C LEU A 264 -15.52 -10.83 12.88
#